data_28629ee44bfbcfab6ce2668c7a018d11
#
_entry.id   28629ee44bfbcfab6ce2668c7a018d11
#
_cell.length_a   1.000
_cell.length_b   1.000
_cell.length_c   1.000
_cell.angle_alpha   90.00
_cell.angle_beta   90.00
_cell.angle_gamma   90.00
#
_symmetry.space_group_name_H-M   'P 1'
#
loop_
_entity.id
_entity.type
_entity.pdbx_description
1 polymer ?
#
loop_
_entity_poly.entity_id
_entity_poly.type
_entity_poly.pdbx_seq_one_letter_code
_entity_poly.pdbx_strand_id
1 'polypeptide(L)'
;MKPSSEAAEVIRCYENPAPTVAEELEALKADWNSKLDNLKVSTPSPEFDTMINTWNAYNCFMTFIWSRAASFIYCGLRNGYGYRDTVQDIQGIIHLAPEMALEKIRFMLSAQVNNGGGLPLVKFTHTPGKEDTPDDASYVQETGHPAYRADDALWLFPNCI
;
A
#
# COMPACT_ATOMS: atom_id res chain seq x y z
N MET A 1 -30.65 -5.69 -9.05
CA MET A 1 -29.85 -4.99 -8.04
C MET A 1 -30.03 -3.50 -8.27
N LYS A 2 -30.51 -2.71 -7.29
CA LYS A 2 -30.48 -1.25 -7.42
C LYS A 2 -29.03 -0.80 -7.17
N PRO A 3 -28.49 0.14 -7.98
CA PRO A 3 -27.19 0.72 -7.68
C PRO A 3 -27.25 1.39 -6.29
N SER A 4 -26.14 1.38 -5.55
CA SER A 4 -26.02 2.16 -4.33
C SER A 4 -26.26 3.64 -4.65
N SER A 5 -26.69 4.43 -3.68
CA SER A 5 -26.88 5.89 -3.86
C SER A 5 -25.62 6.56 -4.42
N GLU A 6 -24.45 6.11 -3.97
CA GLU A 6 -23.13 6.54 -4.41
C GLU A 6 -22.88 6.24 -5.90
N ALA A 7 -23.20 5.02 -6.35
CA ALA A 7 -23.08 4.66 -7.77
C ALA A 7 -24.01 5.49 -8.66
N ALA A 8 -25.23 5.78 -8.20
CA ALA A 8 -26.16 6.61 -8.93
C ALA A 8 -25.70 8.08 -9.03
N GLU A 9 -24.98 8.57 -8.02
CA GLU A 9 -24.38 9.91 -8.01
C GLU A 9 -23.22 9.99 -9.00
N VAL A 10 -22.32 9.02 -8.98
CA VAL A 10 -21.22 8.93 -9.97
C VAL A 10 -21.78 8.88 -11.40
N ILE A 11 -22.79 8.07 -11.67
CA ILE A 11 -23.40 7.99 -13.00
C ILE A 11 -23.92 9.37 -13.44
N ARG A 12 -24.62 10.11 -12.56
CA ARG A 12 -25.13 11.45 -12.88
C ARG A 12 -24.01 12.46 -13.19
N CYS A 13 -22.87 12.38 -12.51
CA CYS A 13 -21.74 13.25 -12.80
C CYS A 13 -21.22 13.09 -14.24
N TYR A 14 -21.36 11.91 -14.81
CA TYR A 14 -20.88 11.60 -16.16
C TYR A 14 -21.97 11.60 -17.26
N GLU A 15 -23.20 11.99 -16.94
CA GLU A 15 -24.25 12.22 -17.98
C GLU A 15 -23.93 13.44 -18.86
N ASN A 16 -23.16 14.42 -18.34
CA ASN A 16 -22.59 15.51 -19.12
C ASN A 16 -21.08 15.63 -18.86
N PRO A 17 -20.27 14.75 -19.46
CA PRO A 17 -18.92 14.44 -19.00
C PRO A 17 -17.85 15.53 -19.27
N ALA A 18 -18.04 16.41 -20.24
CA ALA A 18 -16.94 17.25 -20.71
C ALA A 18 -16.33 18.19 -19.64
N PRO A 19 -17.10 19.00 -18.91
CA PRO A 19 -16.52 19.83 -17.83
C PRO A 19 -16.01 18.97 -16.66
N THR A 20 -16.74 17.94 -16.26
CA THR A 20 -16.39 17.06 -15.15
C THR A 20 -15.07 16.33 -15.42
N VAL A 21 -14.86 15.81 -16.61
CA VAL A 21 -13.60 15.13 -16.99
C VAL A 21 -12.41 16.10 -16.96
N ALA A 22 -12.59 17.33 -17.39
CA ALA A 22 -11.52 18.33 -17.36
C ALA A 22 -11.13 18.70 -15.92
N GLU A 23 -12.11 18.91 -15.05
CA GLU A 23 -11.91 19.21 -13.63
C GLU A 23 -11.21 18.05 -12.91
N GLU A 24 -11.67 16.82 -13.11
CA GLU A 24 -11.06 15.63 -12.53
C GLU A 24 -9.62 15.40 -13.02
N LEU A 25 -9.34 15.66 -14.29
CA LEU A 25 -7.99 15.56 -14.84
C LEU A 25 -7.03 16.59 -14.20
N GLU A 26 -7.48 17.82 -14.02
CA GLU A 26 -6.66 18.85 -13.36
C GLU A 26 -6.46 18.53 -11.87
N ALA A 27 -7.49 18.04 -11.19
CA ALA A 27 -7.37 17.58 -9.81
C ALA A 27 -6.36 16.41 -9.67
N LEU A 28 -6.43 15.44 -10.57
CA LEU A 28 -5.48 14.32 -10.61
C LEU A 28 -4.04 14.79 -10.85
N LYS A 29 -3.84 15.71 -11.79
CA LYS A 29 -2.51 16.30 -12.05
C LYS A 29 -1.97 17.05 -10.83
N ALA A 30 -2.83 17.82 -10.16
CA ALA A 30 -2.45 18.55 -8.95
C ALA A 30 -2.05 17.59 -7.82
N ASP A 31 -2.81 16.53 -7.62
CA ASP A 31 -2.53 15.50 -6.62
C ASP A 31 -1.17 14.82 -6.89
N TRP A 32 -0.92 14.39 -8.12
CA TRP A 32 0.37 13.80 -8.49
C TRP A 32 1.53 14.77 -8.33
N ASN A 33 1.38 16.00 -8.79
CA ASN A 33 2.43 17.00 -8.65
C ASN A 33 2.75 17.28 -7.18
N SER A 34 1.75 17.34 -6.31
CA SER A 34 1.97 17.55 -4.87
C SER A 34 2.81 16.44 -4.23
N LYS A 35 2.62 15.20 -4.65
CA LYS A 35 3.43 14.07 -4.18
C LYS A 35 4.85 14.09 -4.75
N LEU A 36 4.97 14.30 -6.07
CA LEU A 36 6.27 14.32 -6.76
C LEU A 36 7.16 15.48 -6.33
N ASP A 37 6.56 16.59 -5.90
CA ASP A 37 7.30 17.79 -5.46
C ASP A 37 8.01 17.60 -4.10
N ASN A 38 7.64 16.58 -3.34
CA ASN A 38 8.26 16.29 -2.04
C ASN A 38 9.70 15.81 -2.13
N LEU A 39 10.09 15.22 -3.24
CA LEU A 39 11.47 14.81 -3.51
C LEU A 39 11.81 15.08 -4.97
N LYS A 40 12.69 16.07 -5.20
CA LYS A 40 13.21 16.38 -6.54
C LYS A 40 14.72 16.40 -6.53
N VAL A 41 15.30 15.74 -7.51
CA VAL A 41 16.72 15.80 -7.81
C VAL A 41 16.95 16.61 -9.10
N SER A 42 18.07 17.30 -9.17
CA SER A 42 18.54 18.01 -10.38
C SER A 42 20.01 17.71 -10.55
N THR A 43 20.32 16.97 -11.60
CA THR A 43 21.68 16.52 -11.93
C THR A 43 22.06 16.94 -13.35
N PRO A 44 23.32 16.76 -13.76
CA PRO A 44 23.70 16.97 -15.15
C PRO A 44 23.08 16.00 -16.17
N SER A 45 22.39 14.93 -15.72
CA SER A 45 21.69 13.96 -16.58
C SER A 45 20.17 14.11 -16.48
N PRO A 46 19.51 14.68 -17.50
CA PRO A 46 18.05 14.79 -17.55
C PRO A 46 17.33 13.45 -17.51
N GLU A 47 17.94 12.40 -18.06
CA GLU A 47 17.37 11.03 -18.05
C GLU A 47 17.34 10.47 -16.63
N PHE A 48 18.40 10.69 -15.84
CA PHE A 48 18.45 10.30 -14.44
C PHE A 48 17.40 11.09 -13.63
N ASP A 49 17.31 12.39 -13.85
CA ASP A 49 16.31 13.23 -13.18
C ASP A 49 14.89 12.75 -13.48
N THR A 50 14.59 12.43 -14.73
CA THR A 50 13.28 11.88 -15.12
C THR A 50 12.99 10.54 -14.46
N MET A 51 14.01 9.66 -14.39
CA MET A 51 13.89 8.36 -13.74
C MET A 51 13.54 8.53 -12.25
N ILE A 52 14.24 9.38 -11.52
CA ILE A 52 14.03 9.57 -10.09
C ILE A 52 12.77 10.37 -9.80
N ASN A 53 12.59 11.52 -10.46
CA ASN A 53 11.53 12.46 -10.13
C ASN A 53 10.14 11.99 -10.55
N THR A 54 10.05 11.05 -11.48
CA THR A 54 8.77 10.59 -12.02
C THR A 54 8.61 9.08 -11.89
N TRP A 55 9.44 8.31 -12.57
CA TRP A 55 9.21 6.87 -12.71
C TRP A 55 9.45 6.09 -11.44
N ASN A 56 10.49 6.42 -10.68
CA ASN A 56 10.76 5.77 -9.41
C ASN A 56 9.63 6.06 -8.40
N ALA A 57 9.25 7.32 -8.27
CA ALA A 57 8.15 7.74 -7.40
C ALA A 57 6.82 7.05 -7.79
N TYR A 58 6.49 7.04 -9.08
CA TYR A 58 5.30 6.35 -9.60
C TYR A 58 5.33 4.86 -9.26
N ASN A 59 6.44 4.17 -9.54
CA ASN A 59 6.55 2.74 -9.29
C ASN A 59 6.44 2.40 -7.81
N CYS A 60 7.10 3.17 -6.93
CA CYS A 60 6.99 2.98 -5.48
C CYS A 60 5.55 3.16 -5.00
N PHE A 61 4.88 4.22 -5.45
CA PHE A 61 3.50 4.50 -5.07
C PHE A 61 2.53 3.43 -5.59
N MET A 62 2.67 2.99 -6.84
CA MET A 62 1.87 1.91 -7.41
C MET A 62 2.10 0.59 -6.69
N THR A 63 3.34 0.24 -6.38
CA THR A 63 3.68 -0.96 -5.62
C THR A 63 3.02 -0.96 -4.25
N PHE A 64 3.07 0.18 -3.56
CA PHE A 64 2.44 0.34 -2.25
C PHE A 64 0.91 0.24 -2.31
N ILE A 65 0.25 0.96 -3.23
CA ILE A 65 -1.23 0.98 -3.32
C ILE A 65 -1.77 -0.39 -3.71
N TRP A 66 -1.20 -0.99 -4.73
CA TRP A 66 -1.63 -2.30 -5.19
C TRP A 66 -1.16 -3.41 -4.26
N SER A 67 -0.12 -3.14 -3.45
CA SER A 67 0.42 -4.06 -2.43
C SER A 67 0.57 -5.49 -2.95
N ARG A 68 1.04 -5.60 -4.21
CA ARG A 68 1.18 -6.89 -4.92
C ARG A 68 -0.15 -7.64 -5.13
N ALA A 69 -1.28 -7.04 -4.77
CA ALA A 69 -2.61 -7.61 -4.98
C ALA A 69 -3.08 -7.57 -6.44
N ALA A 70 -2.39 -6.83 -7.30
CA ALA A 70 -2.72 -6.69 -8.72
C ALA A 70 -2.57 -7.99 -9.52
N SER A 71 -1.90 -9.01 -8.98
CA SER A 71 -1.72 -10.30 -9.63
C SER A 71 -2.37 -11.41 -8.82
N PHE A 72 -3.49 -11.91 -9.29
CA PHE A 72 -4.13 -13.12 -8.74
C PHE A 72 -3.20 -14.34 -8.75
N ILE A 73 -2.29 -14.39 -9.70
CA ILE A 73 -1.29 -15.47 -9.82
C ILE A 73 -0.25 -15.32 -8.71
N TYR A 74 0.27 -14.11 -8.51
CA TYR A 74 1.34 -13.86 -7.55
C TYR A 74 0.87 -13.96 -6.09
N CYS A 75 -0.29 -13.41 -5.78
CA CYS A 75 -0.84 -13.43 -4.42
C CYS A 75 -1.55 -14.74 -4.09
N GLY A 76 -1.83 -15.60 -5.07
CA GLY A 76 -2.53 -16.86 -4.88
C GLY A 76 -3.93 -16.70 -4.26
N LEU A 77 -4.60 -15.58 -4.54
CA LEU A 77 -5.90 -15.19 -3.95
C LEU A 77 -5.89 -15.07 -2.41
N ARG A 78 -4.73 -14.84 -1.82
CA ARG A 78 -4.60 -14.73 -0.37
C ARG A 78 -5.12 -13.38 0.13
N ASN A 79 -5.86 -13.40 1.21
CA ASN A 79 -6.50 -12.23 1.82
C ASN A 79 -5.58 -11.55 2.84
N GLY A 80 -4.44 -10.98 2.39
CA GLY A 80 -3.57 -10.31 3.34
C GLY A 80 -2.32 -9.70 2.72
N TYR A 81 -1.62 -8.97 3.58
CA TYR A 81 -0.34 -8.33 3.29
C TYR A 81 0.81 -9.23 3.77
N GLY A 82 1.75 -9.56 2.89
CA GLY A 82 3.03 -10.12 3.35
C GLY A 82 3.73 -9.10 4.23
N TYR A 83 4.13 -9.50 5.44
CA TYR A 83 4.66 -8.54 6.43
C TYR A 83 5.90 -7.81 5.89
N ARG A 84 6.95 -8.55 5.56
CA ARG A 84 8.20 -8.01 5.02
C ARG A 84 7.98 -7.17 3.77
N ASP A 85 7.23 -7.72 2.82
CA ASP A 85 6.99 -7.08 1.52
C ASP A 85 6.31 -5.72 1.69
N THR A 86 5.26 -5.66 2.52
CA THR A 86 4.54 -4.41 2.78
C THR A 86 5.40 -3.38 3.50
N VAL A 87 6.19 -3.82 4.47
CA VAL A 87 7.07 -2.94 5.22
C VAL A 87 8.18 -2.36 4.33
N GLN A 88 8.70 -3.15 3.39
CA GLN A 88 9.63 -2.65 2.39
C GLN A 88 8.98 -1.65 1.40
N ASP A 89 7.76 -1.93 0.98
CA ASP A 89 7.02 -1.03 0.06
C ASP A 89 6.74 0.34 0.72
N ILE A 90 6.51 0.38 2.03
CA ILE A 90 6.35 1.63 2.79
C ILE A 90 7.56 2.54 2.65
N GLN A 91 8.79 2.01 2.67
CA GLN A 91 10.01 2.81 2.56
C GLN A 91 10.05 3.63 1.27
N GLY A 92 9.50 3.09 0.19
CA GLY A 92 9.45 3.77 -1.10
C GLY A 92 8.50 4.96 -1.15
N ILE A 93 7.58 5.11 -0.18
CA ILE A 93 6.54 6.13 -0.23
C ILE A 93 6.52 7.09 0.97
N ILE A 94 7.43 6.94 1.94
CA ILE A 94 7.46 7.79 3.13
C ILE A 94 7.53 9.27 2.77
N HIS A 95 8.30 9.62 1.75
CA HIS A 95 8.44 10.99 1.28
C HIS A 95 7.33 11.44 0.32
N LEU A 96 6.64 10.51 -0.34
CA LEU A 96 5.58 10.81 -1.31
C LEU A 96 4.22 11.01 -0.64
N ALA A 97 3.90 10.16 0.34
CA ALA A 97 2.62 10.11 1.02
C ALA A 97 2.79 9.71 2.49
N PRO A 98 3.36 10.58 3.34
CA PRO A 98 3.75 10.25 4.71
C PRO A 98 2.59 9.80 5.59
N GLU A 99 1.40 10.36 5.40
CA GLU A 99 0.20 9.98 6.17
C GLU A 99 -0.21 8.54 5.86
N MET A 100 -0.20 8.15 4.59
CA MET A 100 -0.51 6.77 4.16
C MET A 100 0.56 5.79 4.65
N ALA A 101 1.82 6.19 4.61
CA ALA A 101 2.94 5.42 5.14
C ALA A 101 2.77 5.18 6.65
N LEU A 102 2.48 6.23 7.42
CA LEU A 102 2.27 6.15 8.87
C LEU A 102 1.07 5.26 9.23
N GLU A 103 -0.05 5.39 8.52
CA GLU A 103 -1.21 4.53 8.71
C GLU A 103 -0.86 3.05 8.49
N LYS A 104 -0.15 2.76 7.41
CA LYS A 104 0.27 1.39 7.09
C LYS A 104 1.29 0.85 8.10
N ILE A 105 2.24 1.66 8.57
CA ILE A 105 3.17 1.28 9.65
C ILE A 105 2.40 0.88 10.91
N ARG A 106 1.43 1.70 11.34
CA ARG A 106 0.59 1.41 12.52
C ARG A 106 -0.19 0.11 12.34
N PHE A 107 -0.73 -0.11 11.16
CA PHE A 107 -1.44 -1.35 10.84
C PHE A 107 -0.51 -2.56 10.93
N MET A 108 0.68 -2.50 10.35
CA MET A 108 1.66 -3.61 10.40
C MET A 108 2.19 -3.84 11.82
N LEU A 109 2.43 -2.78 12.59
CA LEU A 109 2.80 -2.88 14.01
C LEU A 109 1.73 -3.59 14.84
N SER A 110 0.46 -3.34 14.57
CA SER A 110 -0.65 -3.99 15.28
C SER A 110 -0.73 -5.50 15.07
N ALA A 111 -0.06 -6.01 14.04
CA ALA A 111 0.04 -7.42 13.72
C ALA A 111 1.32 -8.09 14.26
N GLN A 112 2.12 -7.36 15.03
CA GLN A 112 3.25 -7.91 15.74
C GLN A 112 2.75 -8.64 16.98
N VAL A 113 3.21 -9.88 17.18
CA VAL A 113 2.82 -10.69 18.32
C VAL A 113 3.65 -10.39 19.56
N ASN A 114 3.19 -10.86 20.75
CA ASN A 114 3.79 -10.55 22.04
C ASN A 114 5.28 -10.93 22.17
N ASN A 115 5.75 -11.90 21.41
CA ASN A 115 7.16 -12.29 21.39
C ASN A 115 8.03 -11.43 20.44
N GLY A 116 7.45 -10.40 19.81
CA GLY A 116 8.13 -9.53 18.86
C GLY A 116 8.16 -10.05 17.42
N GLY A 117 7.60 -11.22 17.15
CA GLY A 117 7.51 -11.76 15.79
C GLY A 117 6.49 -11.01 14.93
N GLY A 118 6.78 -10.83 13.65
CA GLY A 118 5.82 -10.35 12.66
C GLY A 118 5.04 -11.54 12.07
N LEU A 119 3.73 -11.37 11.88
CA LEU A 119 2.95 -12.38 11.16
C LEU A 119 3.44 -12.49 9.72
N PRO A 120 3.66 -13.67 9.17
CA PRO A 120 4.09 -13.84 7.78
C PRO A 120 3.13 -13.21 6.76
N LEU A 121 1.84 -13.23 7.08
CA LEU A 121 0.76 -12.60 6.32
C LEU A 121 -0.22 -11.91 7.27
N VAL A 122 -0.41 -10.61 7.13
CA VAL A 122 -1.41 -9.85 7.89
C VAL A 122 -2.70 -9.82 7.09
N LYS A 123 -3.76 -10.40 7.62
CA LYS A 123 -5.07 -10.45 6.93
C LYS A 123 -5.59 -9.03 6.68
N PHE A 124 -6.26 -8.79 5.56
CA PHE A 124 -6.93 -7.50 5.30
C PHE A 124 -7.98 -7.16 6.36
N THR A 125 -8.56 -8.20 6.98
CA THR A 125 -9.54 -8.09 8.06
C THR A 125 -8.92 -8.08 9.45
N HIS A 126 -7.58 -7.98 9.56
CA HIS A 126 -6.89 -7.91 10.83
C HIS A 126 -7.41 -6.73 11.67
N THR A 127 -7.68 -7.00 12.93
CA THR A 127 -8.13 -6.00 13.90
C THR A 127 -7.09 -5.88 15.00
N PRO A 128 -6.62 -4.67 15.31
CA PRO A 128 -5.68 -4.44 16.41
C PRO A 128 -6.18 -5.05 17.72
N GLY A 129 -5.29 -5.73 18.44
CA GLY A 129 -5.61 -6.40 19.72
C GLY A 129 -6.17 -7.83 19.57
N LYS A 130 -6.40 -8.28 18.34
CA LYS A 130 -6.68 -9.71 18.07
C LYS A 130 -5.37 -10.37 17.67
N GLU A 131 -4.92 -11.28 18.49
CA GLU A 131 -3.68 -12.01 18.24
C GLU A 131 -3.96 -13.21 17.34
N ASP A 132 -3.61 -13.08 16.05
CA ASP A 132 -3.46 -14.22 15.15
C ASP A 132 -2.06 -14.80 15.35
N THR A 133 -1.91 -16.10 15.34
CA THR A 133 -0.60 -16.75 15.43
C THR A 133 -0.46 -17.85 14.39
N PRO A 134 0.76 -18.16 13.90
CA PRO A 134 0.98 -19.28 13.01
C PRO A 134 0.69 -20.66 13.63
N ASP A 135 0.52 -20.72 14.95
CA ASP A 135 0.10 -21.95 15.66
C ASP A 135 -1.40 -22.20 15.57
N ASP A 136 -2.19 -21.18 15.18
CA ASP A 136 -3.62 -21.32 14.98
C ASP A 136 -3.91 -22.02 13.64
N ALA A 137 -4.61 -23.14 13.70
CA ALA A 137 -4.98 -23.92 12.53
C ALA A 137 -5.83 -23.11 11.53
N SER A 138 -6.68 -22.21 12.00
CA SER A 138 -7.48 -21.33 11.13
C SER A 138 -6.62 -20.32 10.39
N TYR A 139 -5.63 -19.74 11.06
CA TYR A 139 -4.65 -18.85 10.42
C TYR A 139 -3.85 -19.58 9.34
N VAL A 140 -3.35 -20.79 9.65
CA VAL A 140 -2.60 -21.60 8.68
C VAL A 140 -3.44 -21.97 7.47
N GLN A 141 -4.72 -22.36 7.70
CA GLN A 141 -5.64 -22.70 6.61
C GLN A 141 -5.89 -21.51 5.68
N GLU A 142 -6.08 -20.32 6.22
CA GLU A 142 -6.38 -19.12 5.46
C GLU A 142 -5.14 -18.54 4.74
N THR A 143 -3.98 -18.58 5.40
CA THR A 143 -2.78 -17.90 4.92
C THR A 143 -1.77 -18.83 4.25
N GLY A 144 -1.77 -20.10 4.62
CA GLY A 144 -0.79 -21.09 4.19
C GLY A 144 0.61 -20.90 4.82
N HIS A 145 0.70 -20.18 5.94
CA HIS A 145 1.96 -19.89 6.63
C HIS A 145 1.98 -20.52 8.03
N PRO A 146 2.59 -21.70 8.21
CA PRO A 146 2.58 -22.45 9.48
C PRO A 146 3.62 -21.96 10.50
N ALA A 147 4.48 -20.99 10.15
CA ALA A 147 5.55 -20.57 11.03
C ALA A 147 5.95 -19.10 10.76
N TYR A 148 6.49 -18.44 11.80
CA TYR A 148 7.13 -17.14 11.68
C TYR A 148 8.36 -17.18 10.78
N ARG A 149 8.63 -16.09 10.07
CA ARG A 149 9.88 -15.88 9.38
C ARG A 149 10.81 -15.06 10.26
N ALA A 150 12.09 -15.45 10.30
CA ALA A 150 13.06 -14.88 11.23
C ALA A 150 13.33 -13.38 11.01
N ASP A 151 13.19 -12.90 9.78
CA ASP A 151 13.55 -11.54 9.39
C ASP A 151 12.35 -10.60 9.24
N ASP A 152 11.11 -11.08 9.20
CA ASP A 152 9.94 -10.27 8.89
C ASP A 152 9.81 -9.04 9.81
N ALA A 153 9.94 -9.24 11.12
CA ALA A 153 9.82 -8.16 12.09
C ALA A 153 10.95 -7.12 12.02
N LEU A 154 12.14 -7.52 11.55
CA LEU A 154 13.32 -6.64 11.50
C LEU A 154 13.19 -5.55 10.45
N TRP A 155 12.44 -5.79 9.38
CA TRP A 155 12.24 -4.83 8.29
C TRP A 155 11.42 -3.60 8.69
N LEU A 156 10.75 -3.65 9.84
CA LEU A 156 9.98 -2.49 10.31
C LEU A 156 10.87 -1.35 10.82
N PHE A 157 12.03 -1.67 11.41
CA PHE A 157 12.93 -0.66 12.03
C PHE A 157 13.36 0.45 11.06
N PRO A 158 13.75 0.18 9.80
CA PRO A 158 14.12 1.24 8.87
C PRO A 158 13.02 2.27 8.59
N ASN A 159 11.76 1.92 8.83
CA ASN A 159 10.63 2.83 8.63
C ASN A 159 10.36 3.73 9.84
N CYS A 160 10.99 3.46 10.97
CA CYS A 160 10.77 4.18 12.23
C CYS A 160 11.87 5.21 12.54
N ILE A 161 12.90 5.29 11.72
CA ILE A 161 14.02 6.23 11.82
C ILE A 161 13.75 7.43 10.92
#